data_0db919c73d6f99fe5c009e06a4deb75d
#
_entry.id   0db919c73d6f99fe5c009e06a4deb75d
#
_cell.length_a   1.000
_cell.length_b   1.000
_cell.length_c   1.000
_cell.angle_alpha   90.00
_cell.angle_beta   90.00
_cell.angle_gamma   90.00
#
_symmetry.space_group_name_H-M   'P 1'
#
loop_
_entity.id
_entity.type
_entity.pdbx_description
1 polymer ?
#
loop_
_entity_poly.entity_id
_entity_poly.type
_entity_poly.pdbx_seq_one_letter_code
_entity_poly.pdbx_strand_id
1 'polypeptide(L)'
;MNDAPIGIFDSGVGGLTVARAIRAQLPRESFVYIGDTAHSPYGPKPIADVRRYGLEVLDTLVEQGVKMLVIACNTASSAMLRDARERYDICLLYTSPSPRDKRQS
;
A
#
# COMPACT_ATOMS: atom_id res chain seq x y z
N MET A 1 -12.09 -20.88 3.54
CA MET A 1 -12.34 -19.44 3.33
C MET A 1 -11.40 -18.62 4.20
N ASN A 2 -10.85 -17.58 3.65
CA ASN A 2 -9.83 -16.81 4.36
C ASN A 2 -10.44 -15.54 4.94
N ASP A 3 -10.52 -15.48 6.26
CA ASP A 3 -11.10 -14.34 6.97
C ASP A 3 -10.06 -13.30 7.38
N ALA A 4 -8.82 -13.47 6.96
CA ALA A 4 -7.78 -12.51 7.28
C ALA A 4 -8.11 -11.14 6.67
N PRO A 5 -7.64 -10.06 7.29
CA PRO A 5 -7.92 -8.72 6.77
C PRO A 5 -7.08 -8.36 5.55
N ILE A 6 -7.49 -7.30 4.87
CA ILE A 6 -6.72 -6.69 3.80
C ILE A 6 -5.97 -5.52 4.40
N GLY A 7 -4.66 -5.48 4.18
CA GLY A 7 -3.83 -4.40 4.68
C GLY A 7 -3.72 -3.28 3.66
N ILE A 8 -3.95 -2.04 4.09
CA ILE A 8 -3.85 -0.87 3.22
C ILE A 8 -2.81 0.07 3.79
N PHE A 9 -1.85 0.44 2.97
CA PHE A 9 -0.77 1.35 3.32
C PHE A 9 -0.82 2.60 2.48
N ASP A 10 -0.63 3.77 3.11
CA ASP A 10 -0.36 4.99 2.36
C ASP A 10 0.65 5.84 3.14
N SER A 11 1.07 6.95 2.52
CA SER A 11 2.09 7.81 3.12
C SER A 11 1.52 8.79 4.14
N GLY A 12 0.21 8.70 4.41
CA GLY A 12 -0.45 9.63 5.33
C GLY A 12 -1.10 10.80 4.63
N VAL A 13 -1.04 10.85 3.30
CA VAL A 13 -1.61 11.94 2.51
C VAL A 13 -2.48 11.35 1.40
N GLY A 14 -3.78 11.54 1.48
CA GLY A 14 -4.69 11.19 0.40
C GLY A 14 -5.10 9.74 0.30
N GLY A 15 -4.44 8.84 1.00
CA GLY A 15 -4.73 7.42 0.89
C GLY A 15 -6.06 7.01 1.49
N LEU A 16 -6.61 7.81 2.37
CA LEU A 16 -7.88 7.49 3.00
C LEU A 16 -9.02 7.41 1.98
N THR A 17 -8.95 8.25 0.95
CA THR A 17 -9.95 8.20 -0.12
C THR A 17 -9.91 6.86 -0.84
N VAL A 18 -8.71 6.34 -1.11
CA VAL A 18 -8.56 5.04 -1.74
C VAL A 18 -9.07 3.94 -0.81
N ALA A 19 -8.74 4.03 0.47
CA ALA A 19 -9.19 3.03 1.43
C ALA A 19 -10.71 2.99 1.51
N ARG A 20 -11.35 4.14 1.51
CA ARG A 20 -12.81 4.20 1.54
C ARG A 20 -13.44 3.60 0.28
N ALA A 21 -12.83 3.86 -0.88
CA ALA A 21 -13.34 3.31 -2.13
C ALA A 21 -13.25 1.78 -2.13
N ILE A 22 -12.14 1.25 -1.66
CA ILE A 22 -11.95 -0.19 -1.59
C ILE A 22 -12.97 -0.81 -0.63
N ARG A 23 -13.15 -0.19 0.52
CA ARG A 23 -14.09 -0.69 1.51
C ARG A 23 -15.52 -0.69 0.98
N ALA A 24 -15.87 0.32 0.19
CA ALA A 24 -17.21 0.41 -0.39
C ALA A 24 -17.46 -0.73 -1.37
N GLN A 25 -16.43 -1.15 -2.09
CA GLN A 25 -16.56 -2.23 -3.06
C GLN A 25 -16.49 -3.61 -2.43
N LEU A 26 -15.87 -3.72 -1.26
CA LEU A 26 -15.68 -5.00 -0.58
C LEU A 26 -16.19 -4.89 0.86
N PRO A 27 -17.49 -4.68 1.03
CA PRO A 27 -18.02 -4.38 2.36
C PRO A 27 -17.95 -5.54 3.35
N ARG A 28 -17.70 -6.74 2.88
CA ARG A 28 -17.62 -7.90 3.77
C ARG A 28 -16.22 -8.21 4.23
N GLU A 29 -15.22 -7.49 3.69
CA GLU A 29 -13.84 -7.72 4.08
C GLU A 29 -13.47 -6.87 5.28
N SER A 30 -12.53 -7.38 6.06
CA SER A 30 -11.94 -6.61 7.15
C SER A 30 -10.70 -5.93 6.62
N PHE A 31 -10.38 -4.76 7.18
CA PHE A 31 -9.24 -3.96 6.72
C PHE A 31 -8.39 -3.51 7.89
N VAL A 32 -7.08 -3.47 7.65
CA VAL A 32 -6.13 -2.82 8.54
C VAL A 32 -5.47 -1.71 7.72
N TYR A 33 -5.61 -0.48 8.16
CA TYR A 33 -5.11 0.68 7.43
C TYR A 33 -3.99 1.33 8.25
N ILE A 34 -2.86 1.59 7.62
CA ILE A 34 -1.76 2.32 8.23
C ILE A 34 -1.35 3.44 7.29
N GLY A 35 -1.41 4.68 7.79
CA GLY A 35 -0.88 5.83 7.09
C GLY A 35 0.38 6.29 7.80
N ASP A 36 1.48 6.38 7.07
CA ASP A 36 2.77 6.75 7.66
C ASP A 36 2.88 8.27 7.79
N THR A 37 2.12 8.84 8.71
CA THR A 37 2.13 10.27 8.93
C THR A 37 3.44 10.77 9.52
N ALA A 38 4.18 9.90 10.19
CA ALA A 38 5.44 10.28 10.82
C ALA A 38 6.50 10.67 9.79
N HIS A 39 6.47 10.08 8.60
CA HIS A 39 7.46 10.35 7.56
C HIS A 39 6.86 11.06 6.35
N SER A 40 5.62 11.49 6.46
CA SER A 40 4.93 12.21 5.40
C SER A 40 5.50 13.62 5.27
N PRO A 41 5.56 14.20 4.06
CA PRO A 41 5.20 13.61 2.78
C PRO A 41 6.36 12.82 2.17
N TYR A 42 6.02 11.80 1.38
CA TYR A 42 7.04 10.98 0.73
C TYR A 42 7.62 11.61 -0.53
N GLY A 43 6.83 12.44 -1.22
CA GLY A 43 7.23 12.94 -2.53
C GLY A 43 8.60 13.56 -2.58
N PRO A 44 8.95 14.48 -1.66
CA PRO A 44 10.27 15.12 -1.72
C PRO A 44 11.40 14.29 -1.13
N LYS A 45 11.13 13.12 -0.57
CA LYS A 45 12.16 12.33 0.07
C LYS A 45 12.93 11.47 -0.93
N PRO A 46 14.20 11.14 -0.64
CA PRO A 46 14.96 10.21 -1.47
C PRO A 46 14.24 8.87 -1.58
N ILE A 47 14.36 8.25 -2.74
CA ILE A 47 13.68 6.98 -2.98
C ILE A 47 14.11 5.90 -2.00
N ALA A 48 15.39 5.89 -1.62
CA ALA A 48 15.87 4.89 -0.66
C ALA A 48 15.17 5.02 0.68
N ASP A 49 14.89 6.25 1.12
CA ASP A 49 14.19 6.48 2.37
C ASP A 49 12.72 6.06 2.26
N VAL A 50 12.06 6.42 1.16
CA VAL A 50 10.68 6.03 0.94
C VAL A 50 10.54 4.52 0.94
N ARG A 51 11.48 3.83 0.29
CA ARG A 51 11.49 2.38 0.26
C ARG A 51 11.61 1.79 1.67
N ARG A 52 12.53 2.33 2.46
CA ARG A 52 12.73 1.84 3.81
C ARG A 52 11.49 2.04 4.67
N TYR A 53 10.92 3.25 4.66
CA TYR A 53 9.73 3.53 5.45
C TYR A 53 8.56 2.66 5.02
N GLY A 54 8.34 2.54 3.72
CA GLY A 54 7.23 1.75 3.21
C GLY A 54 7.35 0.28 3.57
N LEU A 55 8.56 -0.28 3.44
CA LEU A 55 8.74 -1.69 3.77
C LEU A 55 8.54 -1.95 5.25
N GLU A 56 8.91 -1.01 6.11
CA GLU A 56 8.64 -1.16 7.53
C GLU A 56 7.14 -1.25 7.82
N VAL A 57 6.36 -0.42 7.15
CA VAL A 57 4.91 -0.45 7.33
C VAL A 57 4.33 -1.74 6.78
N LEU A 58 4.79 -2.19 5.62
CA LEU A 58 4.31 -3.44 5.05
C LEU A 58 4.67 -4.63 5.93
N ASP A 59 5.87 -4.63 6.51
CA ASP A 59 6.24 -5.69 7.45
C ASP A 59 5.26 -5.73 8.62
N THR A 60 4.88 -4.57 9.14
CA THR A 60 3.93 -4.50 10.23
C THR A 60 2.58 -5.07 9.84
N LEU A 61 2.11 -4.74 8.63
CA LEU A 61 0.85 -5.27 8.14
C LEU A 61 0.89 -6.78 7.97
N VAL A 62 1.98 -7.29 7.42
CA VAL A 62 2.13 -8.74 7.25
C VAL A 62 2.16 -9.44 8.59
N GLU A 63 2.78 -8.84 9.60
CA GLU A 63 2.80 -9.43 10.94
C GLU A 63 1.41 -9.52 11.53
N GLN A 64 0.49 -8.68 11.09
CA GLN A 64 -0.89 -8.76 11.56
C GLN A 64 -1.72 -9.80 10.83
N GLY A 65 -1.10 -10.53 9.90
CA GLY A 65 -1.77 -11.64 9.26
C GLY A 65 -2.68 -11.26 8.10
N VAL A 66 -2.40 -10.13 7.44
CA VAL A 66 -3.23 -9.73 6.29
C VAL A 66 -3.06 -10.72 5.15
N LYS A 67 -4.13 -10.89 4.38
CA LYS A 67 -4.12 -11.80 3.22
C LYS A 67 -3.76 -11.08 1.92
N MET A 68 -3.75 -9.76 1.92
CA MET A 68 -3.50 -8.95 0.76
C MET A 68 -2.95 -7.61 1.22
N LEU A 69 -2.04 -7.05 0.44
CA LEU A 69 -1.52 -5.71 0.70
C LEU A 69 -1.94 -4.77 -0.42
N VAL A 70 -2.40 -3.58 -0.05
CA VAL A 70 -2.73 -2.53 -1.01
C VAL A 70 -1.83 -1.34 -0.72
N ILE A 71 -1.03 -0.94 -1.70
CA ILE A 71 -0.17 0.23 -1.59
C ILE A 71 -0.89 1.39 -2.25
N ALA A 72 -1.41 2.30 -1.45
CA ALA A 72 -2.28 3.38 -1.92
C ALA A 72 -1.53 4.69 -2.09
N CYS A 73 -0.22 4.64 -2.26
CA CYS A 73 0.62 5.81 -2.45
C CYS A 73 1.45 5.63 -3.72
N ASN A 74 1.29 6.54 -4.68
CA ASN A 74 2.00 6.42 -5.95
C ASN A 74 3.51 6.46 -5.76
N THR A 75 4.00 7.35 -4.92
CA THR A 75 5.44 7.46 -4.66
C THR A 75 5.97 6.16 -4.07
N ALA A 76 5.28 5.63 -3.08
CA ALA A 76 5.70 4.38 -2.45
C ALA A 76 5.61 3.21 -3.42
N SER A 77 4.56 3.18 -4.25
CA SER A 77 4.42 2.10 -5.22
C SER A 77 5.62 2.04 -6.15
N SER A 78 6.04 3.20 -6.66
CA SER A 78 7.19 3.25 -7.55
C SER A 78 8.48 2.84 -6.86
N ALA A 79 8.63 3.22 -5.59
CA ALA A 79 9.89 3.01 -4.89
C ALA A 79 10.08 1.59 -4.41
N MET A 80 9.00 0.87 -4.08
CA MET A 80 9.14 -0.36 -3.32
C MET A 80 8.39 -1.57 -3.88
N LEU A 81 7.72 -1.43 -5.02
CA LEU A 81 6.90 -2.52 -5.53
C LEU A 81 7.70 -3.79 -5.79
N ARG A 82 8.87 -3.65 -6.39
CA ARG A 82 9.70 -4.81 -6.67
C ARG A 82 10.13 -5.50 -5.37
N ASP A 83 10.59 -4.71 -4.41
CA ASP A 83 11.04 -5.27 -3.15
C ASP A 83 9.89 -5.96 -2.42
N ALA A 84 8.71 -5.38 -2.47
CA ALA A 84 7.57 -5.97 -1.82
C ALA A 84 7.17 -7.30 -2.47
N ARG A 85 7.23 -7.37 -3.79
CA ARG A 85 6.93 -8.61 -4.48
C ARG A 85 7.89 -9.74 -4.15
N GLU A 86 9.15 -9.40 -3.96
CA GLU A 86 10.15 -10.40 -3.61
C GLU A 86 10.10 -10.79 -2.16
N ARG A 87 9.67 -9.87 -1.30
CA ARG A 87 9.72 -10.06 0.14
C ARG A 87 8.51 -10.78 0.69
N TYR A 88 7.34 -10.57 0.08
CA TYR A 88 6.09 -11.09 0.62
C TYR A 88 5.44 -12.05 -0.35
N ASP A 89 4.92 -13.14 0.20
CA ASP A 89 4.26 -14.17 -0.59
C ASP A 89 2.75 -14.06 -0.45
N ILE A 90 2.23 -12.85 -0.64
CA ILE A 90 0.80 -12.61 -0.60
C ILE A 90 0.43 -11.69 -1.75
N CYS A 91 -0.87 -11.59 -2.04
CA CYS A 91 -1.36 -10.76 -3.12
C CYS A 91 -1.03 -9.29 -2.84
N LEU A 92 -0.55 -8.60 -3.86
CA LEU A 92 -0.10 -7.22 -3.74
C LEU A 92 -0.77 -6.38 -4.81
N LEU A 93 -1.50 -5.35 -4.38
CA LEU A 93 -2.12 -4.37 -5.27
C LEU A 93 -1.52 -3.01 -5.01
N TYR A 94 -1.50 -2.18 -6.02
CA TYR A 94 -0.99 -0.82 -5.88
C TYR A 94 -1.77 0.11 -6.80
N THR A 95 -1.78 1.40 -6.44
CA THR A 95 -2.43 2.38 -7.28
C THR A 95 -1.50 2.79 -8.41
N SER A 96 -2.07 2.97 -9.60
CA SER A 96 -1.30 3.45 -10.73
C SER A 96 -1.03 4.94 -10.55
N PRO A 97 0.19 5.39 -10.86
CA PRO A 97 0.51 6.81 -10.71
C PRO A 97 -0.28 7.71 -11.65
N SER A 98 -0.71 7.18 -12.79
CA SER A 98 -1.54 7.98 -13.68
C SER A 98 -2.31 7.06 -14.60
N PRO A 99 -3.47 7.53 -15.10
CA PRO A 99 -4.25 6.73 -16.05
C PRO A 99 -3.50 6.44 -17.35
N ARG A 100 -2.55 7.29 -17.70
CA ARG A 100 -1.77 7.11 -18.90
C ARG A 100 -0.92 5.85 -18.84
N ASP A 101 -0.42 5.52 -17.68
CA ASP A 101 0.37 4.31 -17.52
C ASP A 101 -0.44 3.07 -17.85
N LYS A 102 -1.70 3.08 -17.52
CA LYS A 102 -2.57 1.95 -17.82
C LYS A 102 -2.72 1.73 -19.30
N ARG A 103 -2.82 2.81 -20.05
CA ARG A 103 -3.00 2.67 -21.49
C ARG A 103 -1.76 2.15 -22.17
N GLN A 104 -0.61 2.42 -21.62
CA GLN A 104 0.63 1.99 -22.21
C GLN A 104 0.97 0.55 -21.91
N SER A 105 0.33 -0.01 -20.94
CA SER A 105 0.56 -1.40 -20.60
C SER A 105 -0.33 -2.34 -21.41
#